data_5ea97db0f734a794edb8f100cedf4eff
#
_entry.id   5ea97db0f734a794edb8f100cedf4eff
#
_cell.length_a   1.000
_cell.length_b   1.000
_cell.length_c   1.000
_cell.angle_alpha   90.00
_cell.angle_beta   90.00
_cell.angle_gamma   90.00
#
_symmetry.space_group_name_H-M   'P 1'
#
loop_
_entity.id
_entity.type
_entity.pdbx_description
1 polymer ?
#
loop_
_entity_poly.entity_id
_entity_poly.type
_entity_poly.pdbx_seq_one_letter_code
_entity_poly.pdbx_strand_id
1 'polypeptide(L)'
;MRFKLFAILFVSLSLIGLTPAPSESLEECQLIAKVLSNLGSSMSRHRLIIAGGSDPTIIDEASQALATETKLYSSAKRDYQKARCDGWRR
;
A
#
# COMPACT_ATOMS: atom_id res chain seq x y z
N MET A 1 -12.81 -28.76 27.76
CA MET A 1 -13.02 -27.58 28.62
C MET A 1 -12.00 -26.46 28.37
N ARG A 2 -10.75 -26.84 28.17
CA ARG A 2 -9.70 -25.85 27.88
C ARG A 2 -9.94 -25.09 26.59
N PHE A 3 -10.55 -25.75 25.61
CA PHE A 3 -10.83 -25.13 24.32
C PHE A 3 -11.81 -23.96 24.41
N LYS A 4 -12.75 -24.03 25.34
CA LYS A 4 -13.71 -22.94 25.51
C LYS A 4 -13.05 -21.70 26.06
N LEU A 5 -12.07 -21.88 26.95
CA LEU A 5 -11.32 -20.74 27.49
C LEU A 5 -10.51 -20.03 26.42
N PHE A 6 -9.87 -20.82 25.54
CA PHE A 6 -9.12 -20.24 24.42
C PHE A 6 -10.03 -19.48 23.46
N ALA A 7 -11.19 -20.05 23.17
CA ALA A 7 -12.15 -19.40 22.28
C ALA A 7 -12.60 -18.05 22.84
N ILE A 8 -12.84 -17.99 24.14
CA ILE A 8 -13.26 -16.75 24.80
C ILE A 8 -12.15 -15.69 24.72
N LEU A 9 -10.91 -16.11 24.94
CA LEU A 9 -9.75 -15.21 24.83
C LEU A 9 -9.60 -14.67 23.42
N PHE A 10 -9.82 -15.50 22.41
CA PHE A 10 -9.76 -15.09 21.01
C PHE A 10 -10.82 -14.04 20.70
N VAL A 11 -12.03 -14.26 21.18
CA VAL A 11 -13.13 -13.33 20.95
C VAL A 11 -12.83 -11.98 21.60
N SER A 12 -12.26 -12.00 22.80
CA SER A 12 -11.90 -10.75 23.48
C SER A 12 -10.85 -9.96 22.73
N LEU A 13 -9.84 -10.64 22.20
CA LEU A 13 -8.79 -10.00 21.40
C LEU A 13 -9.36 -9.41 20.11
N SER A 14 -10.28 -10.14 19.48
CA SER A 14 -10.93 -9.67 18.25
C SER A 14 -11.74 -8.39 18.51
N LEU A 15 -12.43 -8.33 19.62
CA LEU A 15 -13.22 -7.15 19.97
C LEU A 15 -12.32 -5.92 20.19
N ILE A 16 -11.18 -6.11 20.83
CA ILE A 16 -10.23 -5.03 21.03
C ILE A 16 -9.68 -4.54 19.70
N GLY A 17 -9.40 -5.47 18.79
CA GLY A 17 -8.89 -5.13 17.46
C GLY A 17 -9.92 -4.48 16.55
N LEU A 18 -11.21 -4.56 16.89
CA LEU A 18 -12.28 -4.03 16.06
C LEU A 18 -12.65 -2.58 16.37
N THR A 19 -12.05 -1.97 17.38
CA THR A 19 -12.32 -0.57 17.69
C THR A 19 -11.32 0.31 16.96
N PRO A 20 -11.68 0.83 15.76
CA PRO A 20 -10.76 1.70 15.03
C PRO A 20 -10.75 3.08 15.68
N ALA A 21 -9.58 3.51 16.10
CA ALA A 21 -9.42 4.87 16.58
C ALA A 21 -9.33 5.81 15.38
N PRO A 22 -9.87 7.04 15.46
CA PRO A 22 -9.72 8.01 14.37
C PRO A 22 -8.28 8.30 13.99
N SER A 23 -7.36 8.19 14.96
CA SER A 23 -5.94 8.37 14.73
C SER A 23 -5.35 7.30 13.81
N GLU A 24 -5.91 6.08 13.81
CA GLU A 24 -5.45 5.01 12.93
C GLU A 24 -5.71 5.34 11.47
N SER A 25 -6.85 5.95 11.18
CA SER A 25 -7.18 6.35 9.81
C SER A 25 -6.19 7.35 9.28
N LEU A 26 -5.77 8.30 10.10
CA LEU A 26 -4.76 9.28 9.69
C LEU A 26 -3.41 8.63 9.43
N GLU A 27 -2.97 7.76 10.34
CA GLU A 27 -1.71 7.03 10.17
C GLU A 27 -1.74 6.16 8.92
N GLU A 28 -2.85 5.48 8.69
CA GLU A 28 -3.03 4.66 7.50
C GLU A 28 -2.92 5.51 6.24
N CYS A 29 -3.56 6.67 6.22
CA CYS A 29 -3.48 7.59 5.08
C CYS A 29 -2.06 8.08 4.83
N GLN A 30 -1.32 8.37 5.89
CA GLN A 30 0.07 8.78 5.77
C GLN A 30 0.94 7.67 5.18
N LEU A 31 0.73 6.42 5.63
CA LEU A 31 1.46 5.28 5.11
C LEU A 31 1.15 5.03 3.63
N ILE A 32 -0.13 5.08 3.27
CA ILE A 32 -0.53 4.90 1.86
C ILE A 32 0.04 6.01 1.00
N ALA A 33 -0.01 7.24 1.46
CA ALA A 33 0.56 8.38 0.74
C ALA A 33 2.05 8.21 0.50
N LYS A 34 2.77 7.69 1.49
CA LYS A 34 4.20 7.42 1.38
C LYS A 34 4.48 6.33 0.37
N VAL A 35 3.67 5.26 0.38
CA VAL A 35 3.78 4.18 -0.61
C VAL A 35 3.54 4.72 -2.02
N LEU A 36 2.50 5.54 -2.20
CA LEU A 36 2.19 6.15 -3.49
C LEU A 36 3.35 7.02 -3.99
N SER A 37 3.93 7.82 -3.10
CA SER A 37 5.06 8.68 -3.44
C SER A 37 6.29 7.86 -3.86
N ASN A 38 6.60 6.81 -3.11
CA ASN A 38 7.74 5.95 -3.40
C ASN A 38 7.55 5.19 -4.71
N LEU A 39 6.34 4.66 -4.93
CA LEU A 39 6.03 3.97 -6.18
C LEU A 39 6.09 4.92 -7.36
N GLY A 40 5.55 6.13 -7.22
CA GLY A 40 5.60 7.14 -8.26
C GLY A 40 7.02 7.50 -8.67
N SER A 41 7.92 7.66 -7.70
CA SER A 41 9.32 7.96 -7.96
C SER A 41 10.02 6.81 -8.67
N SER A 42 9.76 5.57 -8.23
CA SER A 42 10.33 4.37 -8.83
C SER A 42 9.84 4.19 -10.26
N MET A 43 8.54 4.38 -10.49
CA MET A 43 7.95 4.30 -11.83
C MET A 43 8.57 5.32 -12.77
N SER A 44 8.80 6.53 -12.29
CA SER A 44 9.43 7.59 -13.07
C SER A 44 10.84 7.21 -13.50
N ARG A 45 11.62 6.64 -12.58
CA ARG A 45 12.98 6.17 -12.88
C ARG A 45 12.95 5.04 -13.91
N HIS A 46 12.04 4.09 -13.79
CA HIS A 46 11.93 3.00 -14.75
C HIS A 46 11.54 3.49 -16.13
N ARG A 47 10.64 4.48 -16.21
CA ARG A 47 10.29 5.09 -17.50
C ARG A 47 11.49 5.76 -18.16
N LEU A 48 12.32 6.42 -17.38
CA LEU A 48 13.54 7.04 -17.92
C LEU A 48 14.52 6.01 -18.43
N ILE A 49 14.67 4.89 -17.74
CA ILE A 49 15.51 3.79 -18.18
C ILE A 49 15.00 3.22 -19.50
N ILE A 50 13.69 3.03 -19.63
CA ILE A 50 13.08 2.50 -20.84
C ILE A 50 13.29 3.47 -22.01
N ALA A 51 13.09 4.76 -21.76
CA ALA A 51 13.17 5.78 -22.80
C ALA A 51 14.60 6.03 -23.26
N GLY A 52 15.57 5.99 -22.34
CA GLY A 52 16.97 6.32 -22.63
C GLY A 52 17.91 5.14 -22.69
N GLY A 53 17.44 3.93 -22.41
CA GLY A 53 18.30 2.75 -22.34
C GLY A 53 18.64 2.19 -23.71
N SER A 54 19.85 1.62 -23.78
CA SER A 54 20.31 0.93 -24.99
C SER A 54 20.45 -0.58 -24.81
N ASP A 55 20.46 -1.04 -23.55
CA ASP A 55 20.60 -2.47 -23.25
C ASP A 55 19.22 -3.12 -23.18
N PRO A 56 18.90 -4.08 -24.07
CA PRO A 56 17.59 -4.72 -24.08
C PRO A 56 17.25 -5.44 -22.77
N THR A 57 18.24 -6.00 -22.09
CA THR A 57 18.01 -6.72 -20.84
C THR A 57 17.55 -5.75 -19.75
N ILE A 58 18.22 -4.61 -19.64
CA ILE A 58 17.89 -3.60 -18.65
C ILE A 58 16.52 -3.00 -18.95
N ILE A 59 16.22 -2.75 -20.21
CA ILE A 59 14.91 -2.25 -20.63
C ILE A 59 13.81 -3.23 -20.28
N ASP A 60 14.04 -4.52 -20.51
CA ASP A 60 13.06 -5.56 -20.19
C ASP A 60 12.81 -5.65 -18.69
N GLU A 61 13.85 -5.62 -17.89
CA GLU A 61 13.73 -5.62 -16.43
C GLU A 61 12.96 -4.39 -15.93
N ALA A 62 13.28 -3.23 -16.47
CA ALA A 62 12.60 -2.00 -16.11
C ALA A 62 11.12 -2.04 -16.51
N SER A 63 10.82 -2.62 -17.68
CA SER A 63 9.45 -2.76 -18.14
C SER A 63 8.63 -3.67 -17.24
N GLN A 64 9.21 -4.79 -16.81
CA GLN A 64 8.54 -5.71 -15.88
C GLN A 64 8.33 -5.06 -14.52
N ALA A 65 9.32 -4.36 -14.01
CA ALA A 65 9.22 -3.64 -12.75
C ALA A 65 8.13 -2.57 -12.83
N LEU A 66 8.09 -1.83 -13.94
CA LEU A 66 7.08 -0.79 -14.14
C LEU A 66 5.67 -1.37 -14.17
N ALA A 67 5.49 -2.51 -14.82
CA ALA A 67 4.18 -3.19 -14.87
C ALA A 67 3.71 -3.59 -13.46
N THR A 68 4.60 -4.13 -12.65
CA THR A 68 4.29 -4.52 -11.27
C THR A 68 3.98 -3.28 -10.43
N GLU A 69 4.79 -2.25 -10.54
CA GLU A 69 4.60 -1.00 -9.79
C GLU A 69 3.30 -0.31 -10.16
N THR A 70 2.92 -0.36 -11.43
CA THR A 70 1.65 0.22 -11.89
C THR A 70 0.47 -0.46 -11.22
N LYS A 71 0.51 -1.79 -11.08
CA LYS A 71 -0.54 -2.52 -10.38
C LYS A 71 -0.58 -2.17 -8.90
N LEU A 72 0.58 -2.11 -8.26
CA LEU A 72 0.67 -1.74 -6.85
C LEU A 72 0.19 -0.31 -6.61
N TYR A 73 0.55 0.59 -7.51
CA TYR A 73 0.12 1.98 -7.44
C TYR A 73 -1.40 2.10 -7.53
N SER A 74 -2.01 1.41 -8.48
CA SER A 74 -3.46 1.41 -8.64
C SER A 74 -4.16 0.84 -7.40
N SER A 75 -3.61 -0.23 -6.84
CA SER A 75 -4.14 -0.83 -5.62
C SER A 75 -4.04 0.12 -4.43
N ALA A 76 -2.90 0.73 -4.24
CA ALA A 76 -2.68 1.69 -3.15
C ALA A 76 -3.57 2.92 -3.31
N LYS A 77 -3.78 3.37 -4.54
CA LYS A 77 -4.66 4.49 -4.82
C LYS A 77 -6.11 4.18 -4.45
N ARG A 78 -6.55 2.97 -4.75
CA ARG A 78 -7.89 2.51 -4.34
C ARG A 78 -8.01 2.45 -2.82
N ASP A 79 -6.98 1.95 -2.14
CA ASP A 79 -6.98 1.91 -0.68
C ASP A 79 -7.05 3.32 -0.10
N TYR A 80 -6.33 4.26 -0.69
CA TYR A 80 -6.36 5.65 -0.30
C TYR A 80 -7.77 6.23 -0.42
N GLN A 81 -8.45 5.95 -1.51
CA GLN A 81 -9.82 6.40 -1.74
C GLN A 81 -10.80 5.74 -0.79
N LYS A 82 -10.68 4.43 -0.55
CA LYS A 82 -11.54 3.69 0.37
C LYS A 82 -11.42 4.20 1.79
N ALA A 83 -10.23 4.57 2.20
CA ALA A 83 -9.96 5.10 3.52
C ALA A 83 -10.35 6.57 3.64
N ARG A 84 -10.84 7.17 2.58
CA ARG A 84 -11.25 8.58 2.52
C ARG A 84 -10.11 9.52 2.90
N CYS A 85 -8.94 9.24 2.37
CA CYS A 85 -7.74 9.99 2.69
C CYS A 85 -7.67 11.35 1.99
N ASP A 86 -8.57 11.64 1.07
CA ASP A 86 -8.52 12.88 0.29
C ASP A 86 -8.57 14.15 1.14
N GLY A 87 -9.19 14.05 2.31
CA GLY A 87 -9.35 15.21 3.20
C GLY A 87 -8.26 15.37 4.25
N TRP A 88 -7.37 14.41 4.42
CA TRP A 88 -6.42 14.45 5.53
C TRP A 88 -5.31 15.49 5.36
N ARG A 89 -5.06 15.92 4.14
CA ARG A 89 -4.02 16.93 3.86
C ARG A 89 -4.51 18.36 4.07
N ARG A 90 -5.79 18.50 4.31
CA ARG A 90 -6.35 19.81 4.61
C ARG A 90 -6.18 20.14 6.07
#